data_6a59e996992eb9c5121c292d2194fdef
#
_entry.id   6a59e996992eb9c5121c292d2194fdef
#
_cell.length_a   1.000
_cell.length_b   1.000
_cell.length_c   1.000
_cell.angle_alpha   90.00
_cell.angle_beta   90.00
_cell.angle_gamma   90.00
#
_symmetry.space_group_name_H-M   'P 1'
#
loop_
_entity.id
_entity.type
_entity.pdbx_description
1 polymer ?
#
loop_
_entity_poly.entity_id
_entity_poly.type
_entity_poly.pdbx_seq_one_letter_code
_entity_poly.pdbx_strand_id
1 'polypeptide(L)'
;DVCSSDLREYRAGFKTLVLHGDKSGYFVCVIPGEHEVDLKLAAKASGNKKCELIPVKELLPLTGYIRGGCSPIGMKKHFPTYIHETSQQFPYIYVSAGVRGLQIKIAPEDLIRESRAEICRLFEE
;
A
#
# COMPACT_ATOMS: atom_id res chain seq x y z
N ASP A 1 3.69 -4.77 -16.68
CA ASP A 1 4.80 -5.72 -16.82
C ASP A 1 5.15 -6.39 -15.51
N VAL A 2 5.69 -7.60 -15.62
CA VAL A 2 6.17 -8.33 -14.44
C VAL A 2 7.52 -7.76 -14.02
N CYS A 3 7.70 -7.55 -12.72
CA CYS A 3 8.91 -6.97 -12.17
C CYS A 3 10.11 -7.90 -12.30
N SER A 4 11.26 -7.33 -12.62
CA SER A 4 12.52 -8.06 -12.64
C SER A 4 13.16 -8.02 -11.24
N SER A 5 14.26 -8.73 -11.06
CA SER A 5 15.03 -8.73 -9.82
C SER A 5 16.18 -7.71 -9.81
N ASP A 6 16.15 -6.73 -10.70
CA ASP A 6 17.19 -5.70 -10.76
C ASP A 6 17.19 -4.88 -9.47
N LEU A 7 18.38 -4.72 -8.87
CA LEU A 7 18.55 -3.99 -7.61
C LEU A 7 18.12 -2.52 -7.72
N ARG A 8 18.27 -1.93 -8.89
CA ARG A 8 17.83 -0.53 -9.08
C ARG A 8 16.33 -0.40 -8.99
N GLU A 9 15.61 -1.45 -9.33
CA GLU A 9 14.15 -1.46 -9.27
C GLU A 9 13.65 -1.84 -7.89
N TYR A 10 14.50 -2.47 -7.07
CA TYR A 10 14.12 -2.86 -5.72
C TYR A 10 13.64 -1.68 -4.89
N ARG A 11 14.32 -0.53 -5.02
CA ARG A 11 13.93 0.68 -4.27
C ARG A 11 12.57 1.22 -4.67
N ALA A 12 12.12 0.90 -5.87
CA ALA A 12 10.81 1.32 -6.35
C ALA A 12 9.71 0.31 -5.99
N GLY A 13 10.05 -0.74 -5.25
CA GLY A 13 9.08 -1.73 -4.78
C GLY A 13 8.29 -1.18 -3.61
N PHE A 14 6.97 -1.24 -3.73
CA PHE A 14 6.06 -0.77 -2.69
C PHE A 14 5.21 -1.93 -2.20
N LYS A 15 4.89 -1.91 -0.91
CA LYS A 15 4.03 -2.92 -0.30
C LYS A 15 2.70 -2.30 0.09
N THR A 16 1.67 -3.13 0.11
CA THR A 16 0.32 -2.71 0.46
C THR A 16 -0.03 -3.27 1.83
N LEU A 17 -0.38 -2.37 2.74
CA LEU A 17 -0.74 -2.73 4.11
C LEU A 17 -2.18 -2.33 4.36
N VAL A 18 -2.90 -3.14 5.13
CA VAL A 18 -4.27 -2.83 5.52
C VAL A 18 -4.28 -2.55 7.01
N LEU A 19 -4.86 -1.42 7.39
CA LEU A 19 -4.91 -0.97 8.76
C LEU A 19 -6.37 -0.76 9.18
N HIS A 20 -6.56 -0.69 10.49
CA HIS A 20 -7.86 -0.38 11.07
C HIS A 20 -7.72 0.81 11.99
N GLY A 21 -8.49 1.86 11.73
CA GLY A 21 -8.49 3.06 12.54
C GLY A 21 -9.67 3.09 13.50
N ASP A 22 -9.52 3.86 14.57
CA ASP A 22 -10.56 3.94 15.60
C ASP A 22 -11.81 4.69 15.13
N LYS A 23 -11.68 5.54 14.11
CA LYS A 23 -12.81 6.32 13.60
C LYS A 23 -13.25 5.92 12.19
N SER A 24 -12.27 5.72 11.29
CA SER A 24 -12.57 5.48 9.88
C SER A 24 -12.83 4.01 9.53
N GLY A 25 -12.47 3.09 10.41
CA GLY A 25 -12.47 1.67 10.08
C GLY A 25 -11.25 1.30 9.25
N TYR A 26 -11.43 0.42 8.27
CA TYR A 26 -10.32 -0.09 7.47
C TYR A 26 -9.83 0.91 6.43
N PHE A 27 -8.53 0.96 6.23
CA PHE A 27 -7.91 1.76 5.18
C PHE A 27 -6.60 1.10 4.74
N VAL A 28 -6.07 1.54 3.62
CA VAL A 28 -4.92 0.92 2.97
C VAL A 28 -3.77 1.92 2.88
N CYS A 29 -2.55 1.45 3.17
CA CYS A 29 -1.33 2.25 3.02
C CYS A 29 -0.38 1.56 2.06
N VAL A 30 0.13 2.31 1.10
CA VAL A 30 1.11 1.82 0.12
C VAL A 30 2.42 2.55 0.38
N ILE A 31 3.45 1.81 0.81
CA ILE A 31 4.73 2.38 1.21
C ILE A 31 5.89 1.59 0.60
N PRO A 32 7.10 2.17 0.53
CA PRO A 32 8.27 1.42 0.08
C PRO A 32 8.45 0.15 0.90
N GLY A 33 8.78 -0.95 0.22
CA GLY A 33 8.85 -2.26 0.86
C GLY A 33 9.91 -2.37 1.95
N GLU A 34 10.94 -1.53 1.91
CA GLU A 34 12.03 -1.54 2.89
C GLU A 34 11.73 -0.74 4.16
N HIS A 35 10.60 -0.04 4.21
CA HIS A 35 10.22 0.78 5.36
C HIS A 35 9.00 0.20 6.07
N GLU A 36 8.83 0.59 7.31
CA GLU A 36 7.64 0.24 8.09
C GLU A 36 6.74 1.46 8.20
N VAL A 37 5.44 1.24 8.21
CA VAL A 37 4.49 2.34 8.36
C VAL A 37 4.56 2.92 9.78
N ASP A 38 4.56 4.24 9.88
CA ASP A 38 4.46 4.92 11.16
C ASP A 38 2.97 5.03 11.50
N LEU A 39 2.54 4.33 12.53
CA LEU A 39 1.12 4.27 12.88
C LEU A 39 0.54 5.63 13.25
N LYS A 40 1.35 6.51 13.82
CA LYS A 40 0.90 7.88 14.16
C LYS A 40 0.62 8.68 12.89
N LEU A 41 1.54 8.58 11.92
CA LEU A 41 1.36 9.29 10.65
C LEU A 41 0.19 8.72 9.85
N ALA A 42 0.04 7.40 9.86
CA ALA A 42 -1.07 6.76 9.18
C ALA A 42 -2.41 7.17 9.80
N ALA A 43 -2.46 7.23 11.12
CA ALA A 43 -3.67 7.67 11.82
C ALA A 43 -4.00 9.11 11.45
N LYS A 44 -3.00 9.99 11.44
CA LYS A 44 -3.18 11.38 11.08
C LYS A 44 -3.68 11.54 9.65
N ALA A 45 -3.07 10.80 8.72
CA ALA A 45 -3.45 10.87 7.30
C ALA A 45 -4.88 10.41 7.07
N SER A 46 -5.33 9.41 7.82
CA SER A 46 -6.66 8.82 7.66
C SER A 46 -7.74 9.46 8.55
N GLY A 47 -7.37 10.46 9.36
CA GLY A 47 -8.32 11.13 10.23
C GLY A 47 -8.65 10.39 11.50
N ASN A 48 -7.78 9.49 11.93
CA ASN A 48 -7.95 8.71 13.16
C ASN A 48 -7.07 9.24 14.27
N LYS A 49 -7.42 8.91 15.51
CA LYS A 49 -6.55 9.17 16.65
C LYS A 49 -5.48 8.10 16.74
N LYS A 50 -5.84 6.87 16.46
CA LYS A 50 -4.92 5.73 16.46
C LYS A 50 -5.37 4.70 15.44
N CYS A 51 -4.44 3.88 15.00
CA CYS A 51 -4.72 2.79 14.09
C CYS A 51 -3.71 1.68 14.31
N GLU A 52 -3.98 0.52 13.72
CA GLU A 52 -3.09 -0.63 13.81
C GLU A 52 -3.21 -1.48 12.56
N LEU A 53 -2.19 -2.29 12.30
CA LEU A 53 -2.22 -3.26 11.22
C LEU A 53 -3.23 -4.34 11.58
N ILE A 54 -4.02 -4.79 10.62
CA ILE A 54 -4.98 -5.86 10.87
C ILE A 54 -4.25 -7.19 11.02
N PRO A 55 -4.83 -8.14 11.78
CA PRO A 55 -4.26 -9.48 11.85
C PRO A 55 -4.23 -10.14 10.48
N VAL A 56 -3.19 -10.94 10.21
CA VAL A 56 -3.02 -11.62 8.92
C VAL A 56 -4.25 -12.45 8.57
N LYS A 57 -4.88 -13.07 9.56
CA LYS A 57 -6.05 -13.93 9.35
C LYS A 57 -7.27 -13.18 8.80
N GLU A 58 -7.31 -11.85 8.98
CA GLU A 58 -8.41 -11.03 8.48
C GLU A 58 -8.20 -10.54 7.07
N LEU A 59 -6.98 -10.64 6.57
CA LEU A 59 -6.63 -10.04 5.28
C LEU A 59 -7.38 -10.66 4.11
N LEU A 60 -7.39 -11.99 4.02
CA LEU A 60 -8.04 -12.69 2.91
C LEU A 60 -9.56 -12.45 2.87
N PRO A 61 -10.30 -12.65 3.96
CA PRO A 61 -11.75 -12.41 3.91
C PRO A 61 -12.10 -10.96 3.63
N LEU A 62 -11.24 -10.02 4.04
CA LEU A 62 -11.50 -8.60 3.87
C LEU A 62 -11.15 -8.09 2.47
N THR A 63 -9.99 -8.50 1.93
CA THR A 63 -9.47 -7.95 0.66
C THR A 63 -9.55 -8.91 -0.51
N GLY A 64 -9.57 -10.19 -0.25
CA GLY A 64 -9.45 -11.22 -1.29
C GLY A 64 -8.00 -11.60 -1.56
N TYR A 65 -7.04 -11.01 -0.86
CA TYR A 65 -5.61 -11.27 -1.04
C TYR A 65 -4.99 -11.84 0.23
N ILE A 66 -3.88 -12.57 0.05
CA ILE A 66 -3.10 -13.11 1.17
C ILE A 66 -1.90 -12.19 1.44
N ARG A 67 -1.28 -12.38 2.60
CA ARG A 67 -0.07 -11.63 2.95
C ARG A 67 1.03 -11.90 1.91
N GLY A 68 1.69 -10.82 1.48
CA GLY A 68 2.71 -10.91 0.44
C GLY A 68 2.15 -10.86 -0.98
N GLY A 69 0.83 -10.98 -1.12
CA GLY A 69 0.15 -10.89 -2.40
C GLY A 69 -0.93 -9.82 -2.42
N CYS A 70 -0.95 -8.93 -1.43
CA CYS A 70 -1.98 -7.90 -1.35
C CYS A 70 -1.69 -6.78 -2.34
N SER A 71 -2.62 -6.55 -3.27
CA SER A 71 -2.52 -5.47 -4.25
C SER A 71 -3.40 -4.30 -3.82
N PRO A 72 -2.97 -3.05 -4.09
CA PRO A 72 -3.83 -1.89 -3.80
C PRO A 72 -4.99 -1.76 -4.79
N ILE A 73 -5.01 -2.60 -5.80
CA ILE A 73 -6.05 -2.59 -6.84
C ILE A 73 -6.80 -3.92 -6.81
N GLY A 74 -8.09 -3.88 -7.12
CA GLY A 74 -8.87 -5.10 -7.27
C GLY A 74 -9.28 -5.80 -5.97
N MET A 75 -9.26 -5.09 -4.86
CA MET A 75 -9.78 -5.64 -3.60
C MET A 75 -11.27 -5.90 -3.70
N LYS A 76 -11.76 -6.87 -2.91
CA LYS A 76 -13.20 -7.19 -2.87
C LYS A 76 -14.06 -5.98 -2.60
N LYS A 77 -13.54 -5.05 -1.79
CA LYS A 77 -14.23 -3.83 -1.43
C LYS A 77 -13.23 -2.69 -1.53
N HIS A 78 -13.70 -1.54 -2.00
CA HIS A 78 -12.83 -0.36 -2.05
C HIS A 78 -12.68 0.25 -0.65
N PHE A 79 -11.43 0.44 -0.22
CA PHE A 79 -11.12 1.11 1.05
C PHE A 79 -10.36 2.40 0.76
N PRO A 80 -10.49 3.40 1.63
CA PRO A 80 -9.64 4.60 1.50
C PRO A 80 -8.18 4.16 1.43
N THR A 81 -7.45 4.72 0.47
CA THR A 81 -6.07 4.31 0.19
C THR A 81 -5.16 5.53 0.27
N TYR A 82 -4.00 5.34 0.88
CA TYR A 82 -2.98 6.39 1.04
C TYR A 82 -1.66 5.85 0.52
N ILE A 83 -0.94 6.67 -0.25
CA ILE A 83 0.34 6.28 -0.82
C ILE A 83 1.41 7.24 -0.34
N HIS A 84 2.57 6.71 0.04
CA HIS A 84 3.65 7.54 0.55
C HIS A 84 4.18 8.48 -0.54
N GLU A 85 4.55 9.67 -0.14
CA GLU A 85 5.03 10.70 -1.07
C GLU A 85 6.28 10.31 -1.86
N THR A 86 7.08 9.36 -1.37
CA THR A 86 8.25 8.88 -2.10
C THR A 86 7.89 8.28 -3.46
N SER A 87 6.64 7.87 -3.65
CA SER A 87 6.20 7.33 -4.93
C SER A 87 6.40 8.34 -6.06
N GLN A 88 6.37 9.63 -5.73
CA GLN A 88 6.52 10.70 -6.70
C GLN A 88 7.97 10.87 -7.19
N GLN A 89 8.91 10.19 -6.56
CA GLN A 89 10.33 10.24 -6.93
C GLN A 89 10.67 9.25 -8.05
N PHE A 90 9.73 8.40 -8.42
CA PHE A 90 9.97 7.35 -9.42
C PHE A 90 9.06 7.52 -10.63
N PRO A 91 9.57 7.27 -11.85
CA PRO A 91 8.70 7.24 -13.03
C PRO A 91 7.76 6.03 -13.01
N TYR A 92 8.18 4.95 -12.37
CA TYR A 92 7.38 3.74 -12.19
C TYR A 92 7.65 3.15 -10.81
N ILE A 93 6.65 2.50 -10.23
CA ILE A 93 6.82 1.74 -9.01
C ILE A 93 6.30 0.32 -9.24
N TYR A 94 6.66 -0.58 -8.32
CA TYR A 94 6.27 -1.98 -8.38
C TYR A 94 5.38 -2.31 -7.20
N VAL A 95 4.23 -2.91 -7.47
CA VAL A 95 3.30 -3.34 -6.42
C VAL A 95 2.88 -4.77 -6.70
N SER A 96 2.37 -5.45 -5.68
CA SER A 96 1.92 -6.82 -5.86
C SER A 96 0.83 -6.90 -6.92
N ALA A 97 0.89 -7.96 -7.71
CA ALA A 97 -0.10 -8.25 -8.76
C ALA A 97 -1.28 -9.06 -8.23
N GLY A 98 -1.36 -9.28 -6.91
CA GLY A 98 -2.43 -10.05 -6.31
C GLY A 98 -2.04 -11.49 -5.99
N VAL A 99 -0.82 -11.87 -6.33
CA VAL A 99 -0.27 -13.21 -6.08
C VAL A 99 1.12 -13.02 -5.48
N ARG A 100 1.43 -13.79 -4.44
CA ARG A 100 2.74 -13.72 -3.80
C ARG A 100 3.86 -13.98 -4.81
N GLY A 101 4.85 -13.10 -4.79
CA GLY A 101 6.01 -13.23 -5.68
C GLY A 101 5.83 -12.63 -7.07
N LEU A 102 4.64 -12.13 -7.38
CA LEU A 102 4.36 -11.52 -8.68
C LEU A 102 4.06 -10.03 -8.49
N GLN A 103 4.75 -9.17 -9.23
CA GLN A 103 4.57 -7.73 -9.14
C GLN A 103 4.26 -7.13 -10.51
N ILE A 104 3.60 -5.99 -10.50
CA ILE A 104 3.36 -5.21 -11.71
C ILE A 104 4.12 -3.90 -11.59
N LYS A 105 4.56 -3.41 -12.74
CA LYS A 105 5.22 -2.12 -12.89
C LYS A 105 4.15 -1.11 -13.33
N ILE A 106 4.00 -0.04 -12.57
CA ILE A 106 2.94 0.93 -12.85
C ILE A 106 3.42 2.34 -12.52
N ALA A 107 3.02 3.32 -13.33
CA ALA A 107 3.31 4.71 -13.02
C ALA A 107 2.52 5.11 -11.77
N PRO A 108 3.14 5.87 -10.83
CA PRO A 108 2.46 6.29 -9.61
C PRO A 108 1.12 6.98 -9.88
N GLU A 109 1.06 7.84 -10.87
CA GLU A 109 -0.17 8.55 -11.22
C GLU A 109 -1.29 7.62 -11.65
N ASP A 110 -0.94 6.54 -12.34
CA ASP A 110 -1.94 5.56 -12.77
C ASP A 110 -2.45 4.77 -11.57
N LEU A 111 -1.55 4.41 -10.66
CA LEU A 111 -1.95 3.71 -9.44
C LEU A 111 -2.86 4.58 -8.58
N ILE A 112 -2.50 5.87 -8.44
CA ILE A 112 -3.29 6.82 -7.66
C ILE A 112 -4.69 6.95 -8.26
N ARG A 113 -4.78 7.06 -9.58
CA ARG A 113 -6.07 7.15 -10.26
C ARG A 113 -6.92 5.90 -10.07
N GLU A 114 -6.32 4.73 -10.26
CA GLU A 114 -7.05 3.47 -10.15
C GLU A 114 -7.48 3.14 -8.72
N SER A 115 -6.65 3.46 -7.73
CA SER A 115 -6.93 3.17 -6.34
C SER A 115 -7.59 4.33 -5.60
N ARG A 116 -7.65 5.51 -6.23
CA ARG A 116 -8.13 6.75 -5.62
C ARG A 116 -7.31 7.12 -4.39
N ALA A 117 -6.02 6.85 -4.44
CA ALA A 117 -5.13 7.07 -3.31
C ALA A 117 -4.85 8.55 -3.10
N GLU A 118 -4.61 8.91 -1.85
CA GLU A 118 -4.11 10.24 -1.49
C GLU A 118 -2.63 10.14 -1.18
N ILE A 119 -1.87 11.12 -1.64
CA ILE A 119 -0.42 11.19 -1.37
C ILE A 119 -0.23 11.81 0.01
N CYS A 120 0.58 11.15 0.85
CA CYS A 120 0.83 11.65 2.19
C CYS A 120 2.13 11.07 2.74
N ARG A 121 2.48 11.46 3.97
CA ARG A 121 3.63 10.90 4.66
C ARG A 121 3.16 9.79 5.59
N LEU A 122 3.74 8.61 5.41
CA LEU A 122 3.36 7.41 6.18
C LEU A 122 4.50 6.85 7.01
N PHE A 123 5.70 7.40 6.89
CA PHE A 123 6.83 7.07 7.76
C PHE A 123 7.81 8.23 7.77
N GLU A 124 8.71 8.24 8.75
CA GLU A 124 9.77 9.25 8.84
C GLU A 124 11.01 8.73 8.13
N GLU A 125 11.60 9.54 7.29
CA GLU A 125 12.84 9.17 6.60
C GLU A 125 14.06 9.41 7.47
#